data_e360e23e8d78fa9e0f811279a96c84e4
#
_entry.id   e360e23e8d78fa9e0f811279a96c84e4
#
_cell.length_a   1.000
_cell.length_b   1.000
_cell.length_c   1.000
_cell.angle_alpha   90.00
_cell.angle_beta   90.00
_cell.angle_gamma   90.00
#
_symmetry.space_group_name_H-M   'P 1'
#
loop_
_entity.id
_entity.type
_entity.pdbx_description
1 polymer ?
#
loop_
_entity_poly.entity_id
_entity_poly.type
_entity_poly.pdbx_seq_one_letter_code
_entity_poly.pdbx_strand_id
1 'polypeptide(L)'
;GHGDLETVFRAALARAQGSGQGAIAARDVAMLEVLYGAGIRVGELCGLDVDDVDRARRTVRVLGKGNKERLVPMGEEAVHWLERYYREGRTLLLGGTSSDVVFPSKRARMMTRQTFWHRIKLYALRAGIRGELSPHTLRHAFATHLLNHGADLRVVQMLLGHADLSTTQIYTHVANERLKALHGQHHPRA
;
A
#
# COMPACT_ATOMS: atom_id res chain seq x y z
N GLY A 1 -2.65 14.03 9.88
CA GLY A 1 -2.62 14.96 8.78
C GLY A 1 -2.10 14.40 7.47
N HIS A 2 -2.32 15.14 6.42
CA HIS A 2 -1.92 14.77 5.06
C HIS A 2 -0.43 14.63 4.89
N GLY A 3 0.33 15.52 5.52
CA GLY A 3 1.78 15.51 5.41
C GLY A 3 2.40 14.25 5.97
N ASP A 4 1.73 13.61 6.88
CA ASP A 4 2.28 12.50 7.63
C ASP A 4 2.47 11.25 6.76
N LEU A 5 1.48 10.91 5.93
CA LEU A 5 1.58 9.73 5.07
C LEU A 5 2.55 9.95 3.91
N GLU A 6 2.53 11.13 3.33
CA GLU A 6 3.50 11.50 2.31
C GLU A 6 4.93 11.43 2.86
N THR A 7 5.11 11.87 4.11
CA THR A 7 6.40 11.78 4.79
C THR A 7 6.82 10.32 4.99
N VAL A 8 5.88 9.43 5.34
CA VAL A 8 6.13 7.99 5.46
C VAL A 8 6.59 7.41 4.12
N PHE A 9 5.90 7.75 3.03
CA PHE A 9 6.30 7.31 1.68
C PHE A 9 7.71 7.78 1.34
N ARG A 10 8.03 9.03 1.60
CA ARG A 10 9.37 9.59 1.35
C ARG A 10 10.45 8.90 2.17
N ALA A 11 10.17 8.62 3.43
CA ALA A 11 11.10 7.91 4.30
C ALA A 11 11.38 6.50 3.79
N ALA A 12 10.33 5.80 3.35
CA ALA A 12 10.47 4.46 2.77
C ALA A 12 11.28 4.50 1.47
N LEU A 13 10.98 5.47 0.59
CA LEU A 13 11.72 5.67 -0.66
C LEU A 13 13.19 5.95 -0.43
N ALA A 14 13.51 6.84 0.51
CA ALA A 14 14.88 7.18 0.84
C ALA A 14 15.68 5.94 1.28
N ARG A 15 15.06 5.07 2.07
CA ARG A 15 15.70 3.83 2.50
C ARG A 15 15.84 2.82 1.38
N ALA A 16 14.87 2.75 0.47
CA ALA A 16 14.95 1.87 -0.70
C ALA A 16 16.11 2.27 -1.64
N GLN A 17 16.47 3.55 -1.63
CA GLN A 17 17.57 4.06 -2.44
C GLN A 17 18.93 3.95 -1.74
N GLY A 18 18.93 3.75 -0.42
CA GLY A 18 20.16 3.60 0.35
C GLY A 18 20.67 2.17 0.39
N SER A 19 21.90 1.99 0.87
CA SER A 19 22.52 0.67 1.02
C SER A 19 22.16 0.04 2.37
N GLY A 20 22.28 -1.28 2.48
CA GLY A 20 22.22 -2.02 3.73
C GLY A 20 20.85 -2.55 4.15
N GLN A 21 19.77 -1.82 3.97
CA GLN A 21 18.40 -2.29 4.21
C GLN A 21 17.50 -2.10 2.99
N GLY A 22 18.13 -1.97 1.83
CA GLY A 22 17.44 -1.67 0.59
C GLY A 22 16.42 -2.72 0.16
N ALA A 23 16.69 -4.00 0.47
CA ALA A 23 15.79 -5.09 0.09
C ALA A 23 14.44 -4.99 0.82
N ILE A 24 14.48 -4.76 2.14
CA ILE A 24 13.27 -4.61 2.96
C ILE A 24 12.53 -3.32 2.56
N ALA A 25 13.25 -2.23 2.38
CA ALA A 25 12.65 -0.96 1.99
C ALA A 25 12.04 -1.04 0.59
N ALA A 26 12.69 -1.71 -0.35
CA ALA A 26 12.14 -1.93 -1.70
C ALA A 26 10.84 -2.75 -1.64
N ARG A 27 10.79 -3.78 -0.79
CA ARG A 27 9.56 -4.52 -0.54
C ARG A 27 8.45 -3.62 -0.01
N ASP A 28 8.78 -2.83 1.01
CA ASP A 28 7.79 -1.98 1.68
C ASP A 28 7.24 -0.90 0.73
N VAL A 29 8.09 -0.31 -0.09
CA VAL A 29 7.66 0.67 -1.10
C VAL A 29 6.78 0.00 -2.15
N ALA A 30 7.17 -1.18 -2.63
CA ALA A 30 6.36 -1.91 -3.61
C ALA A 30 4.99 -2.25 -3.03
N MET A 31 4.93 -2.67 -1.76
CA MET A 31 3.65 -2.93 -1.08
C MET A 31 2.78 -1.69 -1.02
N LEU A 32 3.35 -0.54 -0.63
CA LEU A 32 2.62 0.72 -0.57
C LEU A 32 2.10 1.15 -1.94
N GLU A 33 2.92 1.02 -2.96
CA GLU A 33 2.53 1.40 -4.32
C GLU A 33 1.43 0.48 -4.88
N VAL A 34 1.49 -0.82 -4.61
CA VAL A 34 0.43 -1.75 -5.01
C VAL A 34 -0.86 -1.46 -4.25
N LEU A 35 -0.76 -1.24 -2.94
CA LEU A 35 -1.91 -0.89 -2.11
C LEU A 35 -2.59 0.38 -2.61
N TYR A 36 -1.79 1.41 -2.89
CA TYR A 36 -2.27 2.69 -3.39
C TYR A 36 -2.85 2.58 -4.81
N GLY A 37 -2.12 1.91 -5.71
CA GLY A 37 -2.49 1.84 -7.12
C GLY A 37 -3.66 0.90 -7.40
N ALA A 38 -3.69 -0.25 -6.72
CA ALA A 38 -4.73 -1.26 -6.94
C ALA A 38 -5.93 -1.11 -6.02
N GLY A 39 -5.76 -0.47 -4.85
CA GLY A 39 -6.84 -0.30 -3.91
C GLY A 39 -7.35 -1.60 -3.32
N ILE A 40 -6.46 -2.52 -3.03
CA ILE A 40 -6.79 -3.80 -2.40
C ILE A 40 -6.64 -3.71 -0.88
N ARG A 41 -7.17 -4.70 -0.18
CA ARG A 41 -7.06 -4.77 1.27
C ARG A 41 -5.64 -5.20 1.68
N VAL A 42 -5.19 -4.77 2.86
CA VAL A 42 -3.86 -5.14 3.37
C VAL A 42 -3.71 -6.66 3.46
N GLY A 43 -4.73 -7.37 3.91
CA GLY A 43 -4.70 -8.84 3.96
C GLY A 43 -4.56 -9.47 2.58
N GLU A 44 -5.23 -8.91 1.58
CA GLU A 44 -5.10 -9.35 0.19
C GLU A 44 -3.70 -9.08 -0.35
N LEU A 45 -3.14 -7.92 -0.04
CA LEU A 45 -1.78 -7.55 -0.41
C LEU A 45 -0.75 -8.53 0.16
N CYS A 46 -0.85 -8.84 1.45
CA CYS A 46 0.06 -9.76 2.13
C CYS A 46 -0.04 -11.19 1.58
N GLY A 47 -1.20 -11.59 1.11
CA GLY A 47 -1.45 -12.92 0.59
C GLY A 47 -1.17 -13.11 -0.90
N LEU A 48 -0.66 -12.08 -1.58
CA LEU A 48 -0.37 -12.20 -3.02
C LEU A 48 0.71 -13.23 -3.29
N ASP A 49 0.41 -14.09 -4.26
CA ASP A 49 1.31 -15.07 -4.84
C ASP A 49 1.93 -14.48 -6.11
N VAL A 50 3.12 -14.93 -6.49
CA VAL A 50 3.79 -14.44 -7.70
C VAL A 50 2.96 -14.67 -8.97
N ASP A 51 2.15 -15.72 -8.98
CA ASP A 51 1.25 -16.01 -10.11
C ASP A 51 0.04 -15.07 -10.17
N ASP A 52 -0.25 -14.35 -9.09
CA ASP A 52 -1.35 -13.38 -9.04
C ASP A 52 -0.98 -12.05 -9.68
N VAL A 53 0.30 -11.81 -9.91
CA VAL A 53 0.80 -10.53 -10.43
C VAL A 53 1.20 -10.68 -11.89
N ASP A 54 0.50 -9.95 -12.77
CA ASP A 54 0.84 -9.86 -14.18
C ASP A 54 1.43 -8.48 -14.47
N ARG A 55 2.75 -8.40 -14.51
CA ARG A 55 3.45 -7.12 -14.71
C ARG A 55 3.28 -6.60 -16.12
N ALA A 56 3.18 -7.48 -17.11
CA ALA A 56 3.01 -7.08 -18.50
C ALA A 56 1.63 -6.44 -18.72
N ARG A 57 0.59 -6.99 -18.12
CA ARG A 57 -0.78 -6.47 -18.21
C ARG A 57 -1.10 -5.46 -17.12
N ARG A 58 -0.19 -5.25 -16.16
CA ARG A 58 -0.34 -4.34 -15.04
C ARG A 58 -1.58 -4.65 -14.19
N THR A 59 -1.82 -5.93 -13.94
CA THR A 59 -2.97 -6.40 -13.16
C THR A 59 -2.54 -7.31 -12.03
N VAL A 60 -3.34 -7.31 -10.95
CA VAL A 60 -3.26 -8.27 -9.86
C VAL A 60 -4.56 -9.03 -9.78
N ARG A 61 -4.45 -10.34 -9.58
CA ARG A 61 -5.60 -11.20 -9.30
C ARG A 61 -5.76 -11.29 -7.79
N VAL A 62 -6.94 -10.97 -7.30
CA VAL A 62 -7.23 -10.93 -5.87
C VAL A 62 -8.42 -11.85 -5.58
N LEU A 63 -8.26 -12.69 -4.54
CA LEU A 63 -9.36 -13.51 -4.04
C LEU A 63 -10.12 -12.73 -2.97
N GLY A 64 -11.38 -12.42 -3.29
CA GLY A 64 -12.27 -11.76 -2.37
C GLY A 64 -13.10 -12.73 -1.55
N LYS A 65 -14.11 -12.19 -0.89
CA LYS A 65 -15.06 -12.93 -0.07
C LYS A 65 -15.78 -13.99 -0.91
N GLY A 66 -15.83 -15.23 -0.40
CA GLY A 66 -16.46 -16.36 -1.11
C GLY A 66 -15.64 -16.91 -2.26
N ASN A 67 -14.32 -16.76 -2.22
CA ASN A 67 -13.39 -17.20 -3.26
C ASN A 67 -13.65 -16.60 -4.65
N LYS A 68 -14.28 -15.43 -4.69
CA LYS A 68 -14.47 -14.71 -5.94
C LYS A 68 -13.18 -14.02 -6.35
N GLU A 69 -12.67 -14.40 -7.51
CA GLU A 69 -11.51 -13.74 -8.10
C GLU A 69 -11.92 -12.43 -8.78
N ARG A 70 -11.05 -11.42 -8.66
CA ARG A 70 -11.17 -10.22 -9.45
C ARG A 70 -9.80 -9.78 -9.92
N LEU A 71 -9.74 -9.19 -11.10
CA LEU A 71 -8.53 -8.59 -11.65
C LEU A 71 -8.60 -7.09 -11.39
N VAL A 72 -7.52 -6.54 -10.83
CA VAL A 72 -7.44 -5.14 -10.47
C VAL A 72 -6.23 -4.52 -11.16
N PRO A 73 -6.39 -3.38 -11.85
CA PRO A 73 -5.25 -2.70 -12.45
C PRO A 73 -4.38 -2.04 -11.39
N MET A 74 -3.05 -2.05 -11.59
CA MET A 74 -2.09 -1.51 -10.64
C MET A 74 -1.61 -0.09 -10.96
N GLY A 75 -1.47 0.25 -12.21
CA GLY A 75 -0.82 1.49 -12.63
C GLY A 75 0.70 1.34 -12.78
N GLU A 76 1.32 2.33 -13.40
CA GLU A 76 2.73 2.28 -13.81
C GLU A 76 3.70 2.31 -12.63
N GLU A 77 3.42 3.13 -11.62
CA GLU A 77 4.30 3.27 -10.46
C GLU A 77 4.39 1.96 -9.67
N ALA A 78 3.27 1.28 -9.48
CA ALA A 78 3.25 -0.01 -8.80
C ALA A 78 4.09 -1.04 -9.56
N VAL A 79 3.94 -1.11 -10.88
CA VAL A 79 4.73 -2.03 -11.71
C VAL A 79 6.21 -1.70 -11.65
N HIS A 80 6.57 -0.41 -11.74
CA HIS A 80 7.96 0.03 -11.63
C HIS A 80 8.61 -0.44 -10.33
N TRP A 81 7.94 -0.24 -9.19
CA TRP A 81 8.47 -0.63 -7.89
C TRP A 81 8.47 -2.14 -7.68
N LEU A 82 7.50 -2.86 -8.24
CA LEU A 82 7.49 -4.32 -8.22
C LEU A 82 8.68 -4.90 -9.00
N GLU A 83 8.95 -4.37 -10.18
CA GLU A 83 10.08 -4.83 -10.98
C GLU A 83 11.41 -4.58 -10.30
N ARG A 84 11.57 -3.40 -9.72
CA ARG A 84 12.76 -3.07 -8.94
C ARG A 84 12.91 -3.97 -7.73
N TYR A 85 11.82 -4.19 -7.00
CA TYR A 85 11.80 -5.08 -5.85
C TYR A 85 12.15 -6.53 -6.23
N TYR A 86 11.60 -7.04 -7.32
CA TYR A 86 11.92 -8.39 -7.78
C TYR A 86 13.40 -8.52 -8.16
N ARG A 87 13.96 -7.49 -8.77
CA ARG A 87 15.36 -7.49 -9.20
C ARG A 87 16.34 -7.34 -8.04
N GLU A 88 16.07 -6.41 -7.13
CA GLU A 88 17.03 -5.94 -6.14
C GLU A 88 16.73 -6.37 -4.70
N GLY A 89 15.51 -6.83 -4.41
CA GLY A 89 15.07 -7.06 -3.04
C GLY A 89 14.61 -8.47 -2.74
N ARG A 90 13.69 -8.99 -3.52
CA ARG A 90 13.03 -10.26 -3.20
C ARG A 90 14.01 -11.42 -3.08
N THR A 91 14.95 -11.53 -4.00
CA THR A 91 15.97 -12.59 -3.98
C THR A 91 16.81 -12.52 -2.71
N LEU A 92 17.21 -11.32 -2.31
CA LEU A 92 17.99 -11.11 -1.09
C LEU A 92 17.16 -11.46 0.16
N LEU A 93 15.89 -11.08 0.21
CA LEU A 93 15.02 -11.39 1.33
C LEU A 93 14.80 -12.89 1.50
N LEU A 94 14.71 -13.62 0.41
CA LEU A 94 14.52 -15.05 0.44
C LEU A 94 15.78 -15.82 0.87
N GLY A 95 16.97 -15.23 0.66
CA GLY A 95 18.23 -15.82 1.11
C GLY A 95 18.48 -17.24 0.62
N GLY A 96 18.06 -17.54 -0.61
CA GLY A 96 18.18 -18.89 -1.19
C GLY A 96 16.98 -19.79 -0.91
N THR A 97 16.02 -19.35 -0.11
CA THR A 97 14.78 -20.09 0.15
C THR A 97 13.80 -19.86 -1.00
N SER A 98 13.14 -20.92 -1.46
CA SER A 98 12.08 -20.81 -2.46
C SER A 98 10.76 -20.42 -1.79
N SER A 99 10.02 -19.48 -2.41
CA SER A 99 8.71 -19.09 -1.95
C SER A 99 7.90 -18.49 -3.09
N ASP A 100 6.61 -18.76 -3.10
CA ASP A 100 5.67 -18.18 -4.07
C ASP A 100 5.08 -16.84 -3.59
N VAL A 101 5.33 -16.45 -2.36
CA VAL A 101 4.80 -15.21 -1.79
C VAL A 101 5.51 -14.01 -2.42
N VAL A 102 4.73 -13.00 -2.87
CA VAL A 102 5.31 -11.78 -3.46
C VAL A 102 6.08 -10.99 -2.41
N PHE A 103 5.49 -10.79 -1.24
CA PHE A 103 6.07 -9.96 -0.18
C PHE A 103 6.38 -10.78 1.08
N PRO A 104 7.47 -11.57 1.06
CA PRO A 104 7.80 -12.39 2.21
C PRO A 104 8.33 -11.56 3.38
N SER A 105 8.14 -12.09 4.59
CA SER A 105 8.81 -11.59 5.79
C SER A 105 10.29 -11.96 5.75
N LYS A 106 11.06 -11.48 6.75
CA LYS A 106 12.48 -11.85 6.92
C LYS A 106 12.70 -13.37 7.06
N ARG A 107 11.64 -14.11 7.45
CA ARG A 107 11.70 -15.57 7.59
C ARG A 107 11.21 -16.30 6.33
N ALA A 108 11.11 -15.60 5.20
CA ALA A 108 10.64 -16.14 3.92
C ALA A 108 9.20 -16.69 4.00
N ARG A 109 8.37 -16.15 4.88
CA ARG A 109 6.97 -16.53 5.06
C ARG A 109 6.05 -15.39 4.66
N MET A 110 4.78 -15.71 4.43
CA MET A 110 3.76 -14.70 4.19
C MET A 110 3.72 -13.69 5.34
N MET A 111 3.76 -12.42 5.01
CA MET A 111 3.66 -11.33 5.98
C MET A 111 2.24 -11.24 6.53
N THR A 112 2.11 -10.94 7.83
CA THR A 112 0.80 -10.68 8.43
C THR A 112 0.42 -9.20 8.31
N ARG A 113 -0.87 -8.90 8.48
CA ARG A 113 -1.34 -7.50 8.52
C ARG A 113 -0.68 -6.72 9.65
N GLN A 114 -0.48 -7.36 10.81
CA GLN A 114 0.20 -6.73 11.93
C GLN A 114 1.63 -6.35 11.57
N THR A 115 2.36 -7.23 10.89
CA THR A 115 3.73 -6.93 10.46
C THR A 115 3.75 -5.75 9.49
N PHE A 116 2.81 -5.71 8.54
CA PHE A 116 2.70 -4.58 7.61
C PHE A 116 2.52 -3.26 8.37
N TRP A 117 1.53 -3.19 9.26
CA TRP A 117 1.26 -1.96 10.02
C TRP A 117 2.41 -1.60 10.96
N HIS A 118 3.10 -2.60 11.50
CA HIS A 118 4.32 -2.38 12.29
C HIS A 118 5.41 -1.70 11.46
N ARG A 119 5.61 -2.14 10.22
CA ARG A 119 6.56 -1.52 9.30
C ARG A 119 6.19 -0.06 9.02
N ILE A 120 4.92 0.21 8.75
CA ILE A 120 4.44 1.57 8.53
C ILE A 120 4.69 2.44 9.76
N LYS A 121 4.42 1.92 10.94
CA LYS A 121 4.69 2.62 12.20
C LYS A 121 6.17 2.97 12.35
N LEU A 122 7.07 2.07 12.00
CA LEU A 122 8.51 2.33 12.04
C LEU A 122 8.91 3.49 11.12
N TYR A 123 8.39 3.52 9.90
CA TYR A 123 8.64 4.64 8.98
C TYR A 123 8.09 5.95 9.52
N ALA A 124 6.90 5.93 10.10
CA ALA A 124 6.29 7.11 10.70
C ALA A 124 7.14 7.65 11.85
N LEU A 125 7.59 6.77 12.75
CA LEU A 125 8.45 7.16 13.88
C LEU A 125 9.77 7.75 13.39
N ARG A 126 10.39 7.14 12.39
CA ARG A 126 11.65 7.63 11.80
C ARG A 126 11.49 8.96 11.09
N ALA A 127 10.31 9.22 10.58
CA ALA A 127 9.96 10.50 9.94
C ALA A 127 9.61 11.60 10.96
N GLY A 128 9.65 11.29 12.26
CA GLY A 128 9.35 12.25 13.30
C GLY A 128 7.87 12.47 13.56
N ILE A 129 7.01 11.62 13.04
CA ILE A 129 5.57 11.72 13.28
C ILE A 129 5.28 11.32 14.72
N ARG A 130 4.62 12.20 15.44
CA ARG A 130 4.22 12.01 16.83
C ARG A 130 2.73 11.77 16.93
N GLY A 131 2.32 11.14 18.03
CA GLY A 131 0.93 10.87 18.33
C GLY A 131 0.66 9.38 18.37
N GLU A 132 -0.60 9.02 18.40
CA GLU A 132 -1.02 7.63 18.43
C GLU A 132 -0.83 6.99 17.05
N LEU A 133 -0.01 5.95 17.00
CA LEU A 133 0.31 5.22 15.78
C LEU A 133 -0.20 3.78 15.84
N SER A 134 -1.45 3.61 16.30
CA SER A 134 -2.10 2.31 16.28
C SER A 134 -2.43 1.89 14.84
N PRO A 135 -2.64 0.60 14.56
CA PRO A 135 -3.08 0.18 13.24
C PRO A 135 -4.36 0.90 12.78
N HIS A 136 -5.24 1.20 13.70
CA HIS A 136 -6.48 1.93 13.40
C HIS A 136 -6.21 3.36 12.91
N THR A 137 -5.36 4.11 13.64
CA THR A 137 -5.02 5.49 13.26
C THR A 137 -4.24 5.53 11.94
N LEU A 138 -3.33 4.57 11.71
CA LEU A 138 -2.59 4.47 10.46
C LEU A 138 -3.52 4.17 9.29
N ARG A 139 -4.48 3.27 9.49
CA ARG A 139 -5.46 2.93 8.45
C ARG A 139 -6.32 4.14 8.08
N HIS A 140 -6.74 4.93 9.06
CA HIS A 140 -7.45 6.18 8.83
C HIS A 140 -6.62 7.18 8.04
N ALA A 141 -5.35 7.34 8.38
CA ALA A 141 -4.43 8.21 7.66
C ALA A 141 -4.26 7.77 6.20
N PHE A 142 -4.15 6.47 5.95
CA PHE A 142 -4.09 5.92 4.60
C PHE A 142 -5.34 6.23 3.80
N ALA A 143 -6.50 5.98 4.40
CA ALA A 143 -7.78 6.23 3.74
C ALA A 143 -7.94 7.70 3.36
N THR A 144 -7.59 8.60 4.27
CA THR A 144 -7.63 10.04 4.03
C THR A 144 -6.69 10.45 2.91
N HIS A 145 -5.47 9.92 2.93
CA HIS A 145 -4.48 10.20 1.88
C HIS A 145 -4.97 9.74 0.50
N LEU A 146 -5.50 8.52 0.43
CA LEU A 146 -6.04 7.97 -0.81
C LEU A 146 -7.17 8.84 -1.37
N LEU A 147 -8.12 9.26 -0.52
CA LEU A 147 -9.20 10.16 -0.93
C LEU A 147 -8.67 11.48 -1.47
N ASN A 148 -7.69 12.06 -0.79
CA ASN A 148 -7.12 13.34 -1.19
C ASN A 148 -6.29 13.27 -2.47
N HIS A 149 -5.88 12.08 -2.87
CA HIS A 149 -5.16 11.85 -4.12
C HIS A 149 -6.04 11.23 -5.20
N GLY A 150 -7.36 11.34 -5.06
CA GLY A 150 -8.32 11.00 -6.10
C GLY A 150 -8.75 9.53 -6.14
N ALA A 151 -8.46 8.76 -5.10
CA ALA A 151 -8.96 7.39 -5.00
C ALA A 151 -10.49 7.39 -4.90
N ASP A 152 -11.11 6.39 -5.48
CA ASP A 152 -12.55 6.19 -5.39
C ASP A 152 -12.94 5.87 -3.94
N LEU A 153 -14.08 6.39 -3.51
CA LEU A 153 -14.65 6.09 -2.20
C LEU A 153 -14.79 4.57 -1.98
N ARG A 154 -15.08 3.82 -3.02
CA ARG A 154 -15.17 2.37 -2.97
C ARG A 154 -13.85 1.73 -2.51
N VAL A 155 -12.72 2.23 -3.01
CA VAL A 155 -11.39 1.77 -2.61
C VAL A 155 -11.16 2.02 -1.12
N VAL A 156 -11.55 3.19 -0.65
CA VAL A 156 -11.43 3.56 0.76
C VAL A 156 -12.29 2.67 1.64
N GLN A 157 -13.51 2.38 1.21
CA GLN A 157 -14.40 1.46 1.93
C GLN A 157 -13.81 0.06 2.02
N MET A 158 -13.18 -0.42 0.95
CA MET A 158 -12.51 -1.72 0.94
C MET A 158 -11.31 -1.74 1.90
N LEU A 159 -10.54 -0.67 1.97
CA LEU A 159 -9.40 -0.54 2.86
C LEU A 159 -9.81 -0.54 4.33
N LEU A 160 -10.87 0.18 4.65
CA LEU A 160 -11.39 0.30 6.01
C LEU A 160 -12.17 -0.94 6.47
N GLY A 161 -12.67 -1.72 5.53
CA GLY A 161 -13.66 -2.76 5.83
C GLY A 161 -15.04 -2.16 6.08
N HIS A 162 -16.05 -3.01 6.13
CA HIS A 162 -17.44 -2.54 6.28
C HIS A 162 -17.83 -2.23 7.73
N ALA A 163 -16.88 -2.26 8.67
CA ALA A 163 -17.18 -2.23 10.09
C ALA A 163 -17.42 -0.83 10.66
N ASP A 164 -17.16 0.24 9.91
CA ASP A 164 -17.23 1.61 10.44
C ASP A 164 -17.90 2.57 9.45
N LEU A 165 -19.23 2.58 9.49
CA LEU A 165 -20.07 3.44 8.65
C LEU A 165 -19.83 4.93 8.94
N SER A 166 -19.55 5.29 10.19
CA SER A 166 -19.32 6.69 10.57
C SER A 166 -18.03 7.22 9.92
N THR A 167 -16.98 6.42 9.92
CA THR A 167 -15.73 6.74 9.25
C THR A 167 -15.95 6.91 7.75
N THR A 168 -16.74 6.02 7.14
CA THR A 168 -17.10 6.10 5.72
C THR A 168 -17.82 7.41 5.40
N GLN A 169 -18.73 7.85 6.27
CA GLN A 169 -19.43 9.12 6.09
C GLN A 169 -18.48 10.32 6.11
N ILE A 170 -17.51 10.34 7.03
CA ILE A 170 -16.50 11.38 7.12
C ILE A 170 -15.68 11.43 5.83
N TYR A 171 -15.26 10.28 5.33
CA TYR A 171 -14.49 10.22 4.08
C TYR A 171 -15.32 10.62 2.87
N THR A 172 -16.62 10.33 2.86
CA THR A 172 -17.53 10.80 1.82
C THR A 172 -17.57 12.32 1.78
N HIS A 173 -17.65 12.95 2.95
CA HIS A 173 -17.64 14.41 3.06
C HIS A 173 -16.33 14.99 2.51
N VAL A 174 -15.20 14.45 2.91
CA VAL A 174 -13.87 14.88 2.42
C VAL A 174 -13.78 14.71 0.91
N ALA A 175 -14.25 13.57 0.38
CA ALA A 175 -14.24 13.31 -1.06
C ALA A 175 -15.11 14.30 -1.81
N ASN A 176 -16.30 14.64 -1.30
CA ASN A 176 -17.19 15.61 -1.91
C ASN A 176 -16.60 17.01 -1.94
N GLU A 177 -15.97 17.44 -0.85
CA GLU A 177 -15.29 18.72 -0.80
C GLU A 177 -14.15 18.78 -1.80
N ARG A 178 -13.40 17.68 -1.93
CA ARG A 178 -12.32 17.60 -2.87
C ARG A 178 -12.81 17.66 -4.32
N LEU A 179 -13.91 16.99 -4.65
CA LEU A 179 -14.50 17.06 -5.98
C LEU A 179 -14.89 18.49 -6.34
N LYS A 180 -15.37 19.26 -5.38
CA LYS A 180 -15.65 20.70 -5.58
C LYS A 180 -14.38 21.50 -5.86
N ALA A 181 -13.28 21.18 -5.18
CA ALA A 181 -12.01 21.86 -5.35
C ALA A 181 -11.29 21.46 -6.64
N LEU A 182 -11.59 20.30 -7.20
CA LEU A 182 -10.93 19.75 -8.39
C LEU A 182 -11.47 20.25 -9.73
N HIS A 183 -12.50 21.09 -9.71
CA HIS A 183 -13.05 21.65 -10.96
C HIS A 183 -12.06 22.57 -11.72
N GLY A 184 -10.79 22.47 -11.47
CA GLY A 184 -9.78 23.22 -12.20
C GLY A 184 -8.36 22.79 -11.93
N GLN A 185 -8.15 21.71 -11.18
CA GLN A 185 -6.81 21.24 -10.83
C GLN A 185 -6.57 19.83 -11.38
N HIS A 186 -5.35 19.59 -11.84
CA HIS A 186 -4.93 18.26 -12.26
C HIS A 186 -4.72 17.36 -11.06
N HIS A 187 -4.93 16.05 -11.25
CA HIS A 187 -4.63 15.05 -10.26
C HIS A 187 -3.13 15.08 -9.92
N PRO A 188 -2.74 15.07 -8.62
CA PRO A 188 -1.34 15.20 -8.22
C PRO A 188 -0.42 14.10 -8.76
N ARG A 189 -0.98 12.98 -9.21
CA ARG A 189 -0.22 11.86 -9.79
C ARG A 189 -0.37 11.70 -11.29
N ALA A 190 -1.02 12.62 -11.92
CA ALA A 190 -1.15 12.60 -13.36
C ALA A 190 0.20 12.89 -14.03
#